data_3dc49ef0f3c7ea6333e6648e40681427
#
_entry.id   3dc49ef0f3c7ea6333e6648e40681427
#
_cell.length_a   1.000
_cell.length_b   1.000
_cell.length_c   1.000
_cell.angle_alpha   90.00
_cell.angle_beta   90.00
_cell.angle_gamma   90.00
#
_symmetry.space_group_name_H-M   'P 1'
#
loop_
_entity.id
_entity.type
_entity.pdbx_description
1 polymer ?
#
loop_
_entity_poly.entity_id
_entity_poly.type
_entity_poly.pdbx_seq_one_letter_code
_entity_poly.pdbx_strand_id
1 'polypeptide(L)'
;RQHDAIRVVDAVRPLAREHDIRLYIEQPCLTYEECLVVRQHTDLPMILDECMESLSILIRGYNDRAMDLINLKINRMGGLTRARQVRDLCQSLGIVMTIEDSWGGEIATSAIAHLAQSTPEDFHFQSSAFHDYHTVAIATGGPAVSGGFMQAADAPGLGVEPIMDVLGEPLFTT
;
A
#
# COMPACT_ATOMS: atom_id res chain seq x y z
N ARG A 1 8.24 4.86 -18.95
CA ARG A 1 9.32 5.85 -18.90
C ARG A 1 8.77 7.21 -18.48
N GLN A 2 9.59 8.05 -17.86
CA GLN A 2 9.18 9.38 -17.36
C GLN A 2 8.48 10.26 -18.41
N HIS A 3 8.96 10.27 -19.67
CA HIS A 3 8.35 11.09 -20.73
C HIS A 3 6.93 10.63 -21.09
N ASP A 4 6.65 9.33 -21.06
CA ASP A 4 5.31 8.82 -21.32
C ASP A 4 4.36 9.13 -20.16
N ALA A 5 4.84 9.00 -18.93
CA ALA A 5 4.09 9.39 -17.74
C ALA A 5 3.74 10.89 -17.74
N ILE A 6 4.70 11.76 -18.06
CA ILE A 6 4.45 13.21 -18.19
C ILE A 6 3.39 13.51 -19.25
N ARG A 7 3.47 12.87 -20.43
CA ARG A 7 2.47 13.06 -21.51
C ARG A 7 1.06 12.62 -21.06
N VAL A 8 0.95 11.52 -20.31
CA VAL A 8 -0.34 11.07 -19.75
C VAL A 8 -0.87 12.08 -18.74
N VAL A 9 -0.02 12.55 -17.82
CA VAL A 9 -0.39 13.57 -16.82
C VAL A 9 -0.90 14.85 -17.50
N ASP A 10 -0.18 15.34 -18.52
CA ASP A 10 -0.57 16.54 -19.25
C ASP A 10 -1.89 16.37 -20.01
N ALA A 11 -2.17 15.16 -20.51
CA ALA A 11 -3.42 14.86 -21.20
C ALA A 11 -4.63 14.74 -20.26
N VAL A 12 -4.46 14.11 -19.08
CA VAL A 12 -5.59 13.83 -18.17
C VAL A 12 -5.93 15.02 -17.25
N ARG A 13 -4.95 15.87 -16.91
CA ARG A 13 -5.15 17.02 -16.01
C ARG A 13 -6.25 18.00 -16.48
N PRO A 14 -6.32 18.43 -17.75
CA PRO A 14 -7.40 19.27 -18.22
C PRO A 14 -8.78 18.61 -18.09
N LEU A 15 -8.88 17.30 -18.41
CA LEU A 15 -10.12 16.54 -18.30
C LEU A 15 -10.58 16.42 -16.85
N ALA A 16 -9.67 16.17 -15.92
CA ALA A 16 -9.97 16.12 -14.50
C ALA A 16 -10.54 17.47 -14.00
N ARG A 17 -9.97 18.59 -14.43
CA ARG A 17 -10.46 19.95 -14.11
C ARG A 17 -11.84 20.22 -14.73
N GLU A 18 -12.04 19.86 -16.00
CA GLU A 18 -13.31 20.04 -16.71
C GLU A 18 -14.46 19.28 -16.03
N HIS A 19 -14.20 18.11 -15.50
CA HIS A 19 -15.20 17.22 -14.89
C HIS A 19 -15.21 17.23 -13.36
N ASP A 20 -14.46 18.15 -12.72
CA ASP A 20 -14.30 18.24 -11.26
C ASP A 20 -13.89 16.90 -10.59
N ILE A 21 -12.98 16.19 -11.24
CA ILE A 21 -12.44 14.91 -10.75
C ILE A 21 -11.16 15.17 -9.94
N ARG A 22 -11.11 14.63 -8.72
CA ARG A 22 -9.87 14.59 -7.95
C ARG A 22 -8.95 13.53 -8.51
N LEU A 23 -7.73 13.92 -8.86
CA LEU A 23 -6.74 13.05 -9.49
C LEU A 23 -5.46 13.01 -8.65
N TYR A 24 -4.91 11.83 -8.48
CA TYR A 24 -3.55 11.61 -7.98
C TYR A 24 -2.80 10.65 -8.91
N ILE A 25 -1.51 10.56 -8.74
CA ILE A 25 -0.63 9.69 -9.54
C ILE A 25 0.00 8.67 -8.59
N GLU A 26 -0.04 7.40 -8.98
CA GLU A 26 0.64 6.34 -8.26
C GLU A 26 1.74 5.75 -9.12
N GLN A 27 2.95 5.65 -8.56
CA GLN A 27 4.15 5.02 -9.14
C GLN A 27 4.23 5.14 -10.67
N PRO A 28 4.33 6.35 -11.22
CA PRO A 28 4.21 6.57 -12.68
C PRO A 28 5.35 5.94 -13.49
N CYS A 29 6.44 5.56 -12.83
CA CYS A 29 7.62 4.98 -13.44
C CYS A 29 8.18 3.86 -12.57
N LEU A 30 9.08 3.05 -13.13
CA LEU A 30 9.66 1.91 -12.43
C LEU A 30 10.65 2.31 -11.32
N THR A 31 11.43 3.36 -11.56
CA THR A 31 12.47 3.77 -10.62
C THR A 31 12.08 5.03 -9.84
N TYR A 32 12.68 5.18 -8.65
CA TYR A 32 12.53 6.38 -7.83
C TYR A 32 12.92 7.65 -8.59
N GLU A 33 14.05 7.62 -9.30
CA GLU A 33 14.59 8.77 -10.04
C GLU A 33 13.64 9.22 -11.15
N GLU A 34 13.05 8.29 -11.90
CA GLU A 34 12.06 8.61 -12.92
C GLU A 34 10.76 9.17 -12.30
N CYS A 35 10.32 8.62 -11.15
CA CYS A 35 9.16 9.15 -10.42
C CYS A 35 9.43 10.58 -9.93
N LEU A 36 10.63 10.85 -9.41
CA LEU A 36 11.02 12.20 -8.97
C LEU A 36 10.98 13.22 -10.13
N VAL A 37 11.41 12.83 -11.34
CA VAL A 37 11.29 13.70 -12.52
C VAL A 37 9.83 13.99 -12.86
N VAL A 38 8.93 12.99 -12.78
CA VAL A 38 7.50 13.23 -12.99
C VAL A 38 6.94 14.14 -11.91
N ARG A 39 7.32 13.91 -10.63
CA ARG A 39 6.92 14.77 -9.51
C ARG A 39 7.29 16.24 -9.71
N GLN A 40 8.49 16.50 -10.22
CA GLN A 40 8.97 17.87 -10.49
C GLN A 40 8.20 18.55 -11.62
N HIS A 41 7.52 17.78 -12.48
CA HIS A 41 6.73 18.27 -13.60
C HIS A 41 5.27 18.57 -13.25
N THR A 42 4.75 18.04 -12.15
CA THR A 42 3.33 18.14 -11.79
C THR A 42 3.12 18.50 -10.33
N ASP A 43 1.98 19.17 -10.08
CA ASP A 43 1.45 19.49 -8.75
C ASP A 43 0.40 18.47 -8.25
N LEU A 44 0.10 17.44 -9.05
CA LEU A 44 -0.81 16.38 -8.62
C LEU A 44 -0.22 15.60 -7.44
N PRO A 45 -1.04 15.21 -6.45
CA PRO A 45 -0.59 14.34 -5.38
C PRO A 45 0.03 13.07 -5.95
N MET A 46 1.15 12.63 -5.36
CA MET A 46 1.89 11.46 -5.80
C MET A 46 2.05 10.42 -4.69
N ILE A 47 1.73 9.18 -5.03
CA ILE A 47 1.96 7.99 -4.22
C ILE A 47 3.19 7.26 -4.77
N LEU A 48 4.14 6.91 -3.91
CA LEU A 48 5.21 5.98 -4.26
C LEU A 48 4.85 4.58 -3.78
N ASP A 49 5.02 3.59 -4.65
CA ASP A 49 4.70 2.18 -4.41
C ASP A 49 5.91 1.26 -4.65
N GLU A 50 6.15 0.80 -5.88
CA GLU A 50 7.16 -0.23 -6.16
C GLU A 50 8.56 0.17 -5.72
N CYS A 51 8.92 1.44 -5.84
CA CYS A 51 10.22 1.91 -5.38
C CYS A 51 10.29 2.11 -3.85
N MET A 52 9.18 2.00 -3.10
CA MET A 52 9.15 2.15 -1.64
C MET A 52 9.55 0.84 -0.95
N GLU A 53 10.85 0.51 -1.02
CA GLU A 53 11.41 -0.77 -0.58
C GLU A 53 12.08 -0.71 0.80
N SER A 54 12.31 0.49 1.35
CA SER A 54 13.09 0.63 2.58
C SER A 54 12.88 1.98 3.26
N LEU A 55 13.26 2.05 4.55
CA LEU A 55 13.32 3.30 5.30
C LEU A 55 14.23 4.35 4.65
N SER A 56 15.31 3.94 4.00
CA SER A 56 16.23 4.89 3.33
C SER A 56 15.55 5.58 2.15
N ILE A 57 14.72 4.87 1.39
CA ILE A 57 13.93 5.47 0.30
C ILE A 57 12.85 6.39 0.88
N LEU A 58 12.18 6.00 1.96
CA LEU A 58 11.19 6.87 2.63
C LEU A 58 11.82 8.20 3.06
N ILE A 59 12.96 8.17 3.76
CA ILE A 59 13.67 9.36 4.22
C ILE A 59 14.14 10.21 3.03
N ARG A 60 14.67 9.58 2.00
CA ARG A 60 15.07 10.26 0.77
C ARG A 60 13.87 10.94 0.11
N GLY A 61 12.76 10.22 -0.07
CA GLY A 61 11.55 10.73 -0.67
C GLY A 61 10.95 11.92 0.10
N TYR A 62 10.98 11.86 1.42
CA TYR A 62 10.59 12.98 2.27
C TYR A 62 11.46 14.22 2.02
N ASN A 63 12.79 14.06 2.03
CA ASN A 63 13.72 15.17 1.79
C ASN A 63 13.59 15.76 0.39
N ASP A 64 13.42 14.93 -0.62
CA ASP A 64 13.27 15.33 -2.02
C ASP A 64 11.85 15.85 -2.35
N ARG A 65 10.89 15.75 -1.39
CA ARG A 65 9.46 16.02 -1.60
C ARG A 65 8.88 15.22 -2.78
N ALA A 66 9.33 13.98 -2.89
CA ALA A 66 9.03 13.11 -4.02
C ALA A 66 7.61 12.51 -3.97
N MET A 67 6.95 12.56 -2.81
CA MET A 67 5.64 11.96 -2.58
C MET A 67 4.81 12.77 -1.58
N ASP A 68 3.50 12.56 -1.64
CA ASP A 68 2.53 13.00 -0.63
C ASP A 68 2.06 11.82 0.21
N LEU A 69 1.97 10.63 -0.42
CA LEU A 69 1.60 9.36 0.20
C LEU A 69 2.58 8.25 -0.19
N ILE A 70 2.53 7.15 0.57
CA ILE A 70 3.21 5.91 0.20
C ILE A 70 2.24 4.72 0.23
N ASN A 71 2.53 3.71 -0.59
CA ASN A 71 1.96 2.38 -0.41
C ASN A 71 2.86 1.57 0.52
N LEU A 72 2.36 1.32 1.74
CA LEU A 72 3.04 0.53 2.74
C LEU A 72 2.66 -0.94 2.60
N LYS A 73 3.56 -1.74 2.06
CA LYS A 73 3.38 -3.19 1.88
C LYS A 73 4.19 -3.95 2.93
N ILE A 74 3.48 -4.71 3.78
CA ILE A 74 4.07 -5.39 4.95
C ILE A 74 5.20 -6.34 4.54
N ASN A 75 4.99 -7.11 3.48
CA ASN A 75 5.99 -8.06 2.97
C ASN A 75 7.24 -7.35 2.43
N ARG A 76 7.07 -6.23 1.73
CA ARG A 76 8.17 -5.43 1.18
C ARG A 76 9.06 -4.84 2.29
N MET A 77 8.44 -4.47 3.41
CA MET A 77 9.18 -4.01 4.59
C MET A 77 9.85 -5.15 5.38
N GLY A 78 9.51 -6.42 5.09
CA GLY A 78 10.05 -7.59 5.79
C GLY A 78 9.28 -7.95 7.05
N GLY A 79 7.97 -7.69 7.10
CA GLY A 79 7.04 -8.12 8.14
C GLY A 79 6.43 -6.99 8.96
N LEU A 80 5.47 -7.34 9.82
CA LEU A 80 4.65 -6.41 10.61
C LEU A 80 5.45 -5.47 11.50
N THR A 81 6.51 -5.98 12.15
CA THR A 81 7.33 -5.14 13.05
C THR A 81 7.98 -3.98 12.30
N ARG A 82 8.57 -4.25 11.14
CA ARG A 82 9.19 -3.20 10.32
C ARG A 82 8.15 -2.31 9.67
N ALA A 83 7.04 -2.87 9.18
CA ALA A 83 5.95 -2.08 8.62
C ALA A 83 5.38 -1.10 9.66
N ARG A 84 5.22 -1.52 10.93
CA ARG A 84 4.82 -0.62 12.02
C ARG A 84 5.83 0.49 12.25
N GLN A 85 7.13 0.20 12.21
CA GLN A 85 8.17 1.24 12.34
C GLN A 85 8.11 2.27 11.21
N VAL A 86 7.87 1.81 9.98
CA VAL A 86 7.66 2.71 8.82
C VAL A 86 6.40 3.55 9.03
N ARG A 87 5.27 2.94 9.44
CA ARG A 87 4.03 3.63 9.76
C ARG A 87 4.25 4.73 10.81
N ASP A 88 4.91 4.41 11.93
CA ASP A 88 5.15 5.35 13.03
C ASP A 88 6.04 6.53 12.58
N LEU A 89 7.02 6.26 11.71
CA LEU A 89 7.84 7.31 11.10
C LEU A 89 7.02 8.17 10.13
N CYS A 90 6.17 7.58 9.29
CA CYS A 90 5.27 8.33 8.41
C CYS A 90 4.36 9.28 9.18
N GLN A 91 3.77 8.83 10.30
CA GLN A 91 3.00 9.70 11.19
C GLN A 91 3.82 10.88 11.71
N SER A 92 5.06 10.62 12.13
CA SER A 92 5.96 11.67 12.64
C SER A 92 6.35 12.69 11.56
N LEU A 93 6.39 12.26 10.30
CA LEU A 93 6.75 13.10 9.14
C LEU A 93 5.53 13.72 8.45
N GLY A 94 4.31 13.42 8.87
CA GLY A 94 3.09 13.91 8.24
C GLY A 94 2.76 13.23 6.90
N ILE A 95 3.25 12.00 6.66
CA ILE A 95 3.03 11.23 5.43
C ILE A 95 1.83 10.32 5.61
N VAL A 96 0.87 10.41 4.72
CA VAL A 96 -0.31 9.54 4.65
C VAL A 96 0.05 8.22 3.97
N MET A 97 -0.64 7.14 4.30
CA MET A 97 -0.33 5.80 3.79
C MET A 97 -1.55 5.10 3.23
N THR A 98 -1.38 4.42 2.11
CA THR A 98 -2.17 3.24 1.76
C THR A 98 -1.48 2.05 2.42
N ILE A 99 -2.24 1.23 3.15
CA ILE A 99 -1.71 -0.03 3.72
C ILE A 99 -2.29 -1.16 2.91
N GLU A 100 -1.44 -1.80 2.11
CA GLU A 100 -1.92 -2.72 1.08
C GLU A 100 -1.07 -3.96 0.90
N ASP A 101 -1.57 -4.86 0.07
CA ASP A 101 -1.06 -6.21 -0.14
C ASP A 101 -0.15 -6.31 -1.38
N SER A 102 0.57 -7.43 -1.40
CA SER A 102 1.29 -7.99 -2.54
C SER A 102 0.85 -9.44 -2.80
N TRP A 103 -0.47 -9.70 -2.75
CA TRP A 103 -1.08 -10.99 -3.09
C TRP A 103 -0.80 -12.13 -2.10
N GLY A 104 -1.16 -11.97 -0.85
CA GLY A 104 -0.95 -12.99 0.20
C GLY A 104 -2.25 -13.62 0.75
N GLY A 105 -3.37 -13.53 0.04
CA GLY A 105 -4.65 -14.08 0.45
C GLY A 105 -5.13 -13.58 1.82
N GLU A 106 -5.93 -14.37 2.52
CA GLU A 106 -6.53 -14.02 3.81
C GLU A 106 -5.48 -13.69 4.88
N ILE A 107 -4.34 -14.38 4.85
CA ILE A 107 -3.26 -14.19 5.85
C ILE A 107 -2.65 -12.79 5.73
N ALA A 108 -2.30 -12.38 4.51
CA ALA A 108 -1.74 -11.05 4.27
C ALA A 108 -2.78 -9.95 4.50
N THR A 109 -4.02 -10.13 4.03
CA THR A 109 -5.09 -9.16 4.23
C THR A 109 -5.43 -8.99 5.72
N SER A 110 -5.37 -10.06 6.53
CA SER A 110 -5.54 -9.94 7.98
C SER A 110 -4.43 -9.10 8.62
N ALA A 111 -3.18 -9.30 8.22
CA ALA A 111 -2.07 -8.47 8.69
C ALA A 111 -2.25 -6.98 8.32
N ILE A 112 -2.74 -6.70 7.10
CA ILE A 112 -3.10 -5.35 6.65
C ILE A 112 -4.20 -4.76 7.53
N ALA A 113 -5.28 -5.49 7.76
CA ALA A 113 -6.40 -5.04 8.58
C ALA A 113 -5.94 -4.65 10.00
N HIS A 114 -5.09 -5.45 10.64
CA HIS A 114 -4.53 -5.14 11.97
C HIS A 114 -3.64 -3.89 11.95
N LEU A 115 -2.76 -3.75 10.95
CA LEU A 115 -1.90 -2.58 10.84
C LEU A 115 -2.72 -1.32 10.56
N ALA A 116 -3.68 -1.40 9.64
CA ALA A 116 -4.58 -0.30 9.28
C ALA A 116 -5.45 0.15 10.47
N GLN A 117 -6.09 -0.79 11.17
CA GLN A 117 -6.93 -0.48 12.33
C GLN A 117 -6.15 0.16 13.49
N SER A 118 -4.85 -0.12 13.59
CA SER A 118 -3.95 0.50 14.57
C SER A 118 -3.31 1.81 14.09
N THR A 119 -3.64 2.26 12.88
CA THR A 119 -3.14 3.51 12.31
C THR A 119 -4.17 4.62 12.52
N PRO A 120 -3.79 5.83 13.01
CA PRO A 120 -4.72 6.94 13.12
C PRO A 120 -5.34 7.31 11.77
N GLU A 121 -6.63 7.64 11.77
CA GLU A 121 -7.43 7.89 10.57
C GLU A 121 -6.82 8.95 9.65
N ASP A 122 -6.26 10.02 10.21
CA ASP A 122 -5.61 11.10 9.43
C ASP A 122 -4.40 10.63 8.61
N PHE A 123 -3.84 9.47 8.92
CA PHE A 123 -2.67 8.89 8.25
C PHE A 123 -2.98 7.64 7.43
N HIS A 124 -4.24 7.20 7.43
CA HIS A 124 -4.70 6.04 6.69
C HIS A 124 -5.60 6.46 5.53
N PHE A 125 -5.09 6.38 4.30
CA PHE A 125 -5.86 6.75 3.11
C PHE A 125 -6.83 5.65 2.70
N GLN A 126 -6.33 4.43 2.54
CA GLN A 126 -7.11 3.24 2.19
C GLN A 126 -6.33 1.95 2.47
N SER A 127 -7.02 0.82 2.34
CA SER A 127 -6.41 -0.52 2.36
C SER A 127 -6.97 -1.37 1.22
N SER A 128 -6.17 -2.34 0.77
CA SER A 128 -6.61 -3.32 -0.21
C SER A 128 -7.18 -4.57 0.46
N ALA A 129 -8.13 -5.22 -0.21
CA ALA A 129 -8.73 -6.49 0.17
C ALA A 129 -8.50 -7.52 -0.94
N PHE A 130 -7.25 -7.73 -1.34
CA PHE A 130 -6.92 -8.57 -2.51
C PHE A 130 -7.23 -10.05 -2.35
N HIS A 131 -7.49 -10.53 -1.11
CA HIS A 131 -8.01 -11.87 -0.90
C HIS A 131 -9.33 -12.11 -1.63
N ASP A 132 -10.16 -11.07 -1.83
CA ASP A 132 -11.42 -11.15 -2.60
C ASP A 132 -11.22 -11.42 -4.11
N TYR A 133 -10.01 -11.27 -4.61
CA TYR A 133 -9.67 -11.59 -6.01
C TYR A 133 -9.26 -13.06 -6.20
N HIS A 134 -9.07 -13.80 -5.12
CA HIS A 134 -8.72 -15.22 -5.16
C HIS A 134 -9.99 -16.06 -5.23
N THR A 135 -9.94 -17.13 -6.02
CA THR A 135 -11.05 -18.10 -6.13
C THR A 135 -10.89 -19.27 -5.16
N VAL A 136 -9.73 -19.38 -4.50
CA VAL A 136 -9.40 -20.40 -3.52
C VAL A 136 -8.89 -19.73 -2.26
N ALA A 137 -9.58 -19.95 -1.15
CA ALA A 137 -9.15 -19.47 0.16
C ALA A 137 -7.98 -20.31 0.70
N ILE A 138 -6.96 -19.66 1.24
CA ILE A 138 -5.80 -20.32 1.88
C ILE A 138 -5.89 -20.32 3.41
N ALA A 139 -6.84 -19.59 3.98
CA ALA A 139 -7.13 -19.59 5.41
C ALA A 139 -8.61 -19.31 5.67
N THR A 140 -9.10 -19.70 6.83
CA THR A 140 -10.42 -19.30 7.35
C THR A 140 -10.28 -18.15 8.34
N GLY A 141 -11.38 -17.41 8.60
CA GLY A 141 -11.38 -16.29 9.55
C GLY A 141 -10.82 -14.99 9.00
N GLY A 142 -10.52 -14.90 7.69
CA GLY A 142 -10.07 -13.67 7.05
C GLY A 142 -11.07 -12.52 7.20
N PRO A 143 -10.59 -11.25 7.10
CA PRO A 143 -11.45 -10.11 7.28
C PRO A 143 -12.55 -10.06 6.21
N ALA A 144 -13.79 -9.87 6.66
CA ALA A 144 -14.90 -9.68 5.76
C ALA A 144 -14.94 -8.23 5.23
N VAL A 145 -15.18 -8.08 3.93
CA VAL A 145 -15.41 -6.77 3.31
C VAL A 145 -16.92 -6.52 3.22
N SER A 146 -17.37 -5.41 3.79
CA SER A 146 -18.79 -5.01 3.73
C SER A 146 -18.93 -3.50 3.62
N GLY A 147 -19.71 -3.03 2.67
CA GLY A 147 -19.95 -1.59 2.48
C GLY A 147 -18.69 -0.77 2.20
N GLY A 148 -17.64 -1.37 1.63
CA GLY A 148 -16.35 -0.72 1.40
C GLY A 148 -15.41 -0.68 2.62
N PHE A 149 -15.77 -1.38 3.70
CA PHE A 149 -14.98 -1.44 4.92
C PHE A 149 -14.50 -2.87 5.21
N MET A 150 -13.37 -2.96 5.86
CA MET A 150 -12.75 -4.18 6.34
C MET A 150 -12.34 -4.00 7.79
N GLN A 151 -12.50 -5.03 8.61
CA GLN A 151 -12.16 -5.01 10.02
C GLN A 151 -11.22 -6.17 10.37
N ALA A 152 -10.22 -5.90 11.19
CA ALA A 152 -9.37 -6.94 11.76
C ALA A 152 -10.18 -7.86 12.69
N ALA A 153 -9.83 -9.14 12.72
CA ALA A 153 -10.45 -10.10 13.62
C ALA A 153 -10.12 -9.80 15.08
N ASP A 154 -11.09 -9.98 15.97
CA ASP A 154 -10.90 -9.91 17.43
C ASP A 154 -10.55 -11.29 17.98
N ALA A 155 -9.45 -11.88 17.48
CA ALA A 155 -8.96 -13.20 17.86
C ALA A 155 -7.43 -13.17 17.99
N PRO A 156 -6.82 -14.12 18.71
CA PRO A 156 -5.36 -14.17 18.87
C PRO A 156 -4.60 -14.24 17.55
N GLY A 157 -3.43 -13.61 17.50
CA GLY A 157 -2.58 -13.57 16.31
C GLY A 157 -3.18 -12.71 15.20
N LEU A 158 -3.24 -13.23 14.00
CA LEU A 158 -3.90 -12.57 12.85
C LEU A 158 -5.40 -12.86 12.78
N GLY A 159 -5.92 -13.74 13.65
CA GLY A 159 -7.32 -14.14 13.64
C GLY A 159 -7.70 -15.06 12.48
N VAL A 160 -6.75 -15.71 11.85
CA VAL A 160 -6.96 -16.66 10.74
C VAL A 160 -6.36 -18.03 11.05
N GLU A 161 -6.98 -19.07 10.49
CA GLU A 161 -6.49 -20.45 10.57
C GLU A 161 -6.11 -20.92 9.16
N PRO A 162 -4.83 -21.28 8.91
CA PRO A 162 -4.37 -21.77 7.61
C PRO A 162 -5.07 -23.08 7.19
N ILE A 163 -5.45 -23.19 5.93
CA ILE A 163 -6.01 -24.41 5.35
C ILE A 163 -4.85 -25.24 4.78
N MET A 164 -4.29 -26.13 5.61
CA MET A 164 -3.08 -26.88 5.27
C MET A 164 -3.24 -27.77 4.03
N ASP A 165 -4.44 -28.32 3.80
CA ASP A 165 -4.73 -29.13 2.59
C ASP A 165 -4.62 -28.30 1.29
N VAL A 166 -4.83 -26.99 1.36
CA VAL A 166 -4.69 -26.07 0.23
C VAL A 166 -3.25 -25.58 0.09
N LEU A 167 -2.61 -25.26 1.21
CA LEU A 167 -1.22 -24.78 1.22
C LEU A 167 -0.21 -25.87 0.86
N GLY A 168 -0.52 -27.13 1.17
CA GLY A 168 0.37 -28.27 0.95
C GLY A 168 1.54 -28.35 1.94
N GLU A 169 2.53 -29.17 1.60
CA GLU A 169 3.70 -29.36 2.45
C GLU A 169 4.61 -28.13 2.47
N PRO A 170 5.16 -27.74 3.65
CA PRO A 170 6.08 -26.62 3.74
C PRO A 170 7.34 -26.83 2.88
N LEU A 171 7.75 -25.80 2.14
CA LEU A 171 9.00 -25.82 1.39
C LEU A 171 10.23 -25.81 2.32
N PHE A 172 10.11 -25.23 3.49
CA PHE A 172 11.10 -25.25 4.57
C PHE A 172 10.42 -24.97 5.91
N THR A 173 11.04 -25.41 6.97
CA THR A 173 10.67 -25.10 8.36
C THR A 173 11.87 -24.47 9.06
N THR A 174 11.63 -23.50 9.95
CA THR A 174 12.65 -22.83 10.78
C THR A 174 12.54 -23.30 12.23
#